data_b71fb3052c75319f6b71a7145d2d2fc9
#
_entry.id   b71fb3052c75319f6b71a7145d2d2fc9
#
_cell.length_a   1.000
_cell.length_b   1.000
_cell.length_c   1.000
_cell.angle_alpha   90.00
_cell.angle_beta   90.00
_cell.angle_gamma   90.00
#
_symmetry.space_group_name_H-M   'P 1'
#
loop_
_entity.id
_entity.type
_entity.pdbx_description
1 polymer ?
#
loop_
_entity_poly.entity_id
_entity_poly.type
_entity_poly.pdbx_seq_one_letter_code
_entity_poly.pdbx_strand_id
1 'polypeptide(L)'
;MKKQGLYQFACYDELLKSRIKLITNRRCLLFTSIMILVFCMSTRAQTMKPNLKFGSPTTDELKMSSYPADANASAVTLCKITDVDYEVMSGDFKIVYDVRVKIKVLKSDGKDYANVEVPYINDLTDINARENVNGIKATAYNLENDKVVKTNMTKDMIFTERLDKQNMLLKFTVPQVKVGTVIEYKYRLESSLYYTINDWYAQNSIPTLYAEYHLVVPEYFKFSIEETGMSPLKKTMNMTPLSFFVGSDDLKCTGNDYDFIGTELPAVKDDDFVWYAKDYCSRIVAELRRIEIPGQLYHNYTADWTDIDKTLITDKEFGGRFHKSNPYKDKMTTAGIGKIDNTADKVAATYKILKENLRWDGKYRFWGQSMKDVLKAGTGSNADLNFVLLNMLEDVGVKAVPIVMRTRDAGRLPLTHPTLKCLNTFIVGAYVNDTTMVYIDSSVEDGFLNVLPSKLLVDRARIISKDYCSWVNLRNVASSKVSMFVDGKIDASGLISGTISGSYRDNAAAKFRSDYRQAKDSITYCNQKAEELGIDILKWQTSGVKEFSPVVANSISFTKKCESSPDHVYVNPLIAAPIKENPFSYVERNLPVEFPYPQMFNETVSLSIPEGYVVESINNGVKINTPDNSIMFKYVI
;
A
#
# COMPACT_ATOMS: atom_id res chain seq x y z
N MET A 1 -33.85 56.44 -9.19
CA MET A 1 -33.96 54.98 -9.24
C MET A 1 -33.58 54.37 -7.92
N LYS A 2 -34.44 54.48 -6.92
CA LYS A 2 -34.37 53.82 -5.61
C LYS A 2 -35.78 53.83 -5.05
N LYS A 3 -36.57 52.77 -5.28
CA LYS A 3 -37.82 52.44 -4.58
C LYS A 3 -38.51 51.25 -5.29
N GLN A 4 -37.91 50.08 -5.28
CA GLN A 4 -38.60 48.85 -5.67
C GLN A 4 -38.11 47.57 -4.93
N GLY A 5 -37.32 47.73 -3.86
CA GLY A 5 -36.73 46.60 -3.09
C GLY A 5 -37.40 46.32 -1.73
N LEU A 6 -38.43 47.04 -1.33
CA LEU A 6 -38.97 46.95 0.04
C LEU A 6 -40.36 46.30 0.16
N TYR A 7 -40.99 45.89 -0.94
CA TYR A 7 -42.33 45.27 -0.89
C TYR A 7 -42.36 43.74 -0.95
N GLN A 8 -41.22 43.09 -1.18
CA GLN A 8 -41.16 41.61 -1.20
C GLN A 8 -40.83 41.00 0.16
N PHE A 9 -40.32 41.74 1.14
CA PHE A 9 -40.01 41.20 2.49
C PHE A 9 -41.20 41.29 3.46
N ALA A 10 -42.17 42.13 3.25
CA ALA A 10 -43.32 42.28 4.14
C ALA A 10 -44.37 41.16 3.99
N CYS A 11 -44.46 40.53 2.81
CA CYS A 11 -45.40 39.42 2.57
C CYS A 11 -44.94 38.06 3.13
N TYR A 12 -43.64 37.89 3.36
CA TYR A 12 -43.12 36.64 3.91
C TYR A 12 -43.26 36.53 5.46
N ASP A 13 -43.28 37.67 6.13
CA ASP A 13 -43.37 37.70 7.60
C ASP A 13 -44.80 37.49 8.12
N GLU A 14 -45.84 37.87 7.33
CA GLU A 14 -47.22 37.55 7.67
C GLU A 14 -47.61 36.09 7.40
N LEU A 15 -47.05 35.46 6.38
CA LEU A 15 -47.25 34.03 6.12
C LEU A 15 -46.53 33.12 7.13
N LEU A 16 -45.43 33.55 7.71
CA LEU A 16 -44.76 32.84 8.81
C LEU A 16 -45.53 32.97 10.13
N LYS A 17 -46.09 34.15 10.42
CA LYS A 17 -46.90 34.39 11.62
C LYS A 17 -48.25 33.67 11.63
N SER A 18 -48.86 33.45 10.47
CA SER A 18 -50.10 32.66 10.37
C SER A 18 -49.87 31.14 10.50
N ARG A 19 -48.71 30.63 10.12
CA ARG A 19 -48.36 29.20 10.29
C ARG A 19 -47.92 28.85 11.73
N ILE A 20 -47.42 29.82 12.49
CA ILE A 20 -47.04 29.60 13.90
C ILE A 20 -48.25 29.56 14.84
N LYS A 21 -49.38 30.15 14.47
CA LYS A 21 -50.62 30.13 15.27
C LYS A 21 -51.43 28.83 15.18
N LEU A 22 -51.07 27.88 14.27
CA LEU A 22 -51.79 26.60 14.08
C LEU A 22 -51.15 25.43 14.81
N ILE A 23 -50.09 25.61 15.60
CA ILE A 23 -49.33 24.54 16.28
C ILE A 23 -49.53 24.57 17.83
N THR A 24 -50.57 25.21 18.32
CA THR A 24 -50.93 25.17 19.75
C THR A 24 -52.08 24.22 20.07
N ASN A 25 -52.11 23.06 19.46
CA ASN A 25 -53.04 22.00 19.88
C ASN A 25 -52.26 20.99 20.77
N ARG A 26 -52.71 20.80 22.00
CA ARG A 26 -52.09 19.92 23.03
C ARG A 26 -51.73 18.51 22.54
N ARG A 27 -52.27 18.05 21.43
CA ARG A 27 -51.92 16.75 20.82
C ARG A 27 -50.63 16.79 20.01
N CYS A 28 -50.24 17.95 19.43
CA CYS A 28 -48.92 18.09 18.75
C CYS A 28 -47.77 18.22 19.76
N LEU A 29 -47.99 18.85 20.91
CA LEU A 29 -46.99 18.91 21.98
C LEU A 29 -46.66 17.55 22.57
N LEU A 30 -47.63 16.62 22.65
CA LEU A 30 -47.37 15.25 23.07
C LEU A 30 -46.56 14.44 22.01
N PHE A 31 -46.82 14.65 20.73
CA PHE A 31 -46.11 13.99 19.64
C PHE A 31 -44.65 14.51 19.50
N THR A 32 -44.44 15.82 19.62
CA THR A 32 -43.07 16.39 19.64
C THR A 32 -42.31 16.03 20.90
N SER A 33 -42.93 15.94 22.05
CA SER A 33 -42.28 15.46 23.28
C SER A 33 -41.93 13.97 23.22
N ILE A 34 -42.77 13.15 22.61
CA ILE A 34 -42.48 11.71 22.38
C ILE A 34 -41.39 11.56 21.32
N MET A 35 -41.37 12.38 20.26
CA MET A 35 -40.32 12.35 19.24
C MET A 35 -38.98 12.87 19.77
N ILE A 36 -38.98 13.86 20.66
CA ILE A 36 -37.77 14.33 21.37
C ILE A 36 -37.32 13.32 22.41
N LEU A 37 -38.23 12.63 23.11
CA LEU A 37 -37.85 11.51 24.02
C LEU A 37 -37.33 10.28 23.26
N VAL A 38 -37.84 9.99 22.06
CA VAL A 38 -37.33 8.92 21.19
C VAL A 38 -35.99 9.33 20.54
N PHE A 39 -35.75 10.61 20.29
CA PHE A 39 -34.46 11.12 19.80
C PHE A 39 -33.43 11.29 20.93
N CYS A 40 -33.85 11.45 22.18
CA CYS A 40 -32.99 11.43 23.37
C CYS A 40 -32.74 10.03 23.92
N MET A 41 -33.42 9.02 23.43
CA MET A 41 -32.96 7.64 23.47
C MET A 41 -31.98 7.40 22.30
N SER A 42 -31.02 8.30 22.08
CA SER A 42 -29.74 7.91 21.58
C SER A 42 -29.29 6.80 22.52
N THR A 43 -29.45 5.57 22.12
CA THR A 43 -28.76 4.44 22.71
C THR A 43 -27.29 4.87 22.73
N ARG A 44 -26.81 5.37 23.88
CA ARG A 44 -25.41 5.28 24.15
C ARG A 44 -25.12 3.81 23.96
N ALA A 45 -24.52 3.45 22.84
CA ALA A 45 -24.00 2.11 22.65
C ALA A 45 -23.23 1.86 23.94
N GLN A 46 -23.70 0.90 24.72
CA GLN A 46 -23.10 0.60 26.02
C GLN A 46 -21.70 0.12 25.66
N THR A 47 -20.70 0.99 25.87
CA THR A 47 -19.32 0.69 25.52
C THR A 47 -18.95 -0.58 26.27
N MET A 48 -18.70 -1.63 25.53
CA MET A 48 -18.35 -2.93 26.09
C MET A 48 -17.03 -2.76 26.84
N LYS A 49 -17.03 -3.02 28.15
CA LYS A 49 -15.79 -2.99 28.91
C LYS A 49 -14.89 -4.13 28.48
N PRO A 50 -13.62 -3.87 28.14
CA PRO A 50 -12.69 -4.91 27.77
C PRO A 50 -12.48 -5.89 28.93
N ASN A 51 -12.61 -7.20 28.65
CA ASN A 51 -12.25 -8.24 29.59
C ASN A 51 -10.79 -8.67 29.36
N LEU A 52 -9.89 -8.21 30.20
CA LEU A 52 -8.45 -8.49 30.09
C LEU A 52 -8.05 -9.88 30.59
N LYS A 53 -9.00 -10.62 31.19
CA LYS A 53 -8.76 -11.97 31.71
C LYS A 53 -8.77 -13.00 30.58
N PHE A 54 -7.67 -13.72 30.44
CA PHE A 54 -7.53 -14.83 29.50
C PHE A 54 -7.99 -16.16 30.11
N GLY A 55 -8.53 -17.06 29.27
CA GLY A 55 -9.03 -18.36 29.67
C GLY A 55 -10.49 -18.36 30.18
N SER A 56 -11.16 -17.21 30.21
CA SER A 56 -12.50 -17.05 30.71
C SER A 56 -13.24 -15.94 29.97
N PRO A 57 -13.66 -16.15 28.72
CA PRO A 57 -14.48 -15.18 27.99
C PRO A 57 -15.81 -14.95 28.72
N THR A 58 -16.29 -13.71 28.70
CA THR A 58 -17.58 -13.36 29.33
C THR A 58 -18.75 -13.83 28.47
N THR A 59 -19.93 -13.90 29.08
CA THR A 59 -21.16 -14.21 28.35
C THR A 59 -21.46 -13.18 27.25
N ASP A 60 -21.14 -11.90 27.50
CA ASP A 60 -21.34 -10.82 26.53
C ASP A 60 -20.40 -10.98 25.34
N GLU A 61 -19.12 -11.32 25.56
CA GLU A 61 -18.17 -11.64 24.49
C GLU A 61 -18.65 -12.83 23.64
N LEU A 62 -19.19 -13.87 24.30
CA LEU A 62 -19.68 -15.07 23.60
C LEU A 62 -21.00 -14.82 22.84
N LYS A 63 -21.90 -14.00 23.36
CA LYS A 63 -23.19 -13.66 22.75
C LYS A 63 -23.12 -12.51 21.74
N MET A 64 -22.00 -11.80 21.66
CA MET A 64 -21.82 -10.73 20.69
C MET A 64 -22.03 -11.25 19.25
N SER A 65 -23.00 -10.68 18.52
CA SER A 65 -23.33 -11.03 17.13
C SER A 65 -22.91 -9.95 16.13
N SER A 66 -22.66 -8.71 16.59
CA SER A 66 -22.17 -7.59 15.78
C SER A 66 -21.36 -6.64 16.65
N TYR A 67 -20.51 -5.85 16.04
CA TYR A 67 -19.77 -4.79 16.73
C TYR A 67 -20.44 -3.43 16.44
N PRO A 68 -20.93 -2.70 17.46
CA PRO A 68 -21.75 -1.49 17.23
C PRO A 68 -21.04 -0.39 16.45
N ALA A 69 -19.71 -0.24 16.62
CA ALA A 69 -18.92 0.79 15.91
C ALA A 69 -18.61 0.40 14.46
N ASP A 70 -18.70 -0.88 14.08
CA ASP A 70 -18.56 -1.38 12.70
C ASP A 70 -19.45 -2.63 12.53
N ALA A 71 -20.71 -2.42 12.17
CA ALA A 71 -21.69 -3.52 11.95
C ALA A 71 -21.28 -4.44 10.78
N ASN A 72 -20.37 -4.01 9.93
CA ASN A 72 -19.85 -4.80 8.81
C ASN A 72 -18.59 -5.61 9.15
N ALA A 73 -18.01 -5.41 10.33
CA ALA A 73 -16.82 -6.14 10.75
C ALA A 73 -17.03 -7.66 10.67
N SER A 74 -16.06 -8.37 10.09
CA SER A 74 -16.05 -9.83 10.04
C SER A 74 -15.61 -10.45 11.37
N ALA A 75 -14.78 -9.72 12.11
CA ALA A 75 -14.31 -10.06 13.45
C ALA A 75 -13.96 -8.78 14.21
N VAL A 76 -13.76 -8.85 15.51
CA VAL A 76 -13.24 -7.75 16.34
C VAL A 76 -12.17 -8.27 17.30
N THR A 77 -11.06 -7.58 17.38
CA THR A 77 -10.05 -7.81 18.43
C THR A 77 -10.61 -7.26 19.74
N LEU A 78 -11.02 -8.15 20.62
CA LEU A 78 -11.56 -7.77 21.94
C LEU A 78 -10.46 -7.24 22.86
N CYS A 79 -9.26 -7.86 22.77
CA CYS A 79 -8.13 -7.49 23.58
C CYS A 79 -6.83 -7.94 22.91
N LYS A 80 -5.85 -7.02 22.83
CA LYS A 80 -4.47 -7.30 22.43
C LYS A 80 -3.54 -6.69 23.46
N ILE A 81 -2.78 -7.53 24.18
CA ILE A 81 -1.83 -7.10 25.21
C ILE A 81 -0.46 -7.62 24.81
N THR A 82 0.54 -6.76 24.85
CA THR A 82 1.93 -7.09 24.60
C THR A 82 2.80 -6.47 25.68
N ASP A 83 3.40 -7.32 26.50
CA ASP A 83 4.40 -6.92 27.48
C ASP A 83 5.80 -7.15 26.89
N VAL A 84 6.67 -6.14 27.00
CA VAL A 84 8.04 -6.18 26.46
C VAL A 84 9.03 -5.81 27.55
N ASP A 85 9.88 -6.75 27.89
CA ASP A 85 10.86 -6.62 28.96
C ASP A 85 12.26 -7.02 28.47
N TYR A 86 13.27 -6.54 29.19
CA TYR A 86 14.63 -7.03 29.07
C TYR A 86 14.90 -8.07 30.15
N GLU A 87 15.46 -9.20 29.74
CA GLU A 87 15.94 -10.25 30.64
C GLU A 87 17.41 -10.57 30.34
N VAL A 88 18.13 -11.09 31.33
CA VAL A 88 19.46 -11.67 31.11
C VAL A 88 19.34 -13.17 31.08
N MET A 89 19.71 -13.76 29.96
CA MET A 89 19.70 -15.21 29.74
C MET A 89 21.07 -15.66 29.23
N SER A 90 21.68 -16.63 29.92
CA SER A 90 23.02 -17.14 29.59
C SER A 90 24.11 -16.05 29.56
N GLY A 91 23.92 -14.99 30.36
CA GLY A 91 24.89 -13.89 30.48
C GLY A 91 24.66 -12.71 29.50
N ASP A 92 23.74 -12.86 28.55
CA ASP A 92 23.43 -11.83 27.55
C ASP A 92 22.06 -11.21 27.76
N PHE A 93 21.92 -9.94 27.43
CA PHE A 93 20.61 -9.28 27.36
C PHE A 93 19.77 -9.87 26.24
N LYS A 94 18.49 -10.07 26.53
CA LYS A 94 17.47 -10.42 25.55
C LYS A 94 16.26 -9.54 25.74
N ILE A 95 15.52 -9.29 24.64
CA ILE A 95 14.19 -8.71 24.70
C ILE A 95 13.18 -9.85 24.67
N VAL A 96 12.20 -9.77 25.57
CA VAL A 96 11.14 -10.76 25.69
C VAL A 96 9.81 -10.07 25.42
N TYR A 97 9.02 -10.67 24.53
CA TYR A 97 7.68 -10.23 24.19
C TYR A 97 6.68 -11.29 24.66
N ASP A 98 5.83 -10.95 25.61
CA ASP A 98 4.69 -11.77 26.00
C ASP A 98 3.41 -11.24 25.34
N VAL A 99 2.93 -11.95 24.31
CA VAL A 99 1.82 -11.52 23.47
C VAL A 99 0.56 -12.30 23.82
N ARG A 100 -0.56 -11.59 24.02
CA ARG A 100 -1.87 -12.16 24.32
C ARG A 100 -2.93 -11.47 23.46
N VAL A 101 -3.73 -12.26 22.72
CA VAL A 101 -4.76 -11.75 21.82
C VAL A 101 -6.07 -12.50 22.01
N LYS A 102 -7.18 -11.76 22.03
CA LYS A 102 -8.54 -12.27 22.06
C LYS A 102 -9.34 -11.68 20.91
N ILE A 103 -9.99 -12.52 20.10
CA ILE A 103 -10.74 -12.11 18.90
C ILE A 103 -12.13 -12.74 18.94
N LYS A 104 -13.16 -11.94 18.62
CA LYS A 104 -14.52 -12.42 18.37
C LYS A 104 -14.76 -12.53 16.88
N VAL A 105 -15.17 -13.69 16.41
CA VAL A 105 -15.59 -13.95 15.03
C VAL A 105 -17.06 -13.59 14.87
N LEU A 106 -17.38 -12.69 13.94
CA LEU A 106 -18.74 -12.17 13.73
C LEU A 106 -19.38 -12.67 12.43
N LYS A 107 -18.57 -12.87 11.36
CA LYS A 107 -19.02 -13.34 10.05
C LYS A 107 -18.10 -14.44 9.52
N SER A 108 -18.48 -15.05 8.39
CA SER A 108 -17.74 -16.19 7.81
C SER A 108 -16.26 -15.84 7.53
N ASP A 109 -16.01 -14.66 6.95
CA ASP A 109 -14.65 -14.20 6.59
C ASP A 109 -13.78 -13.94 7.85
N GLY A 110 -14.40 -13.74 9.00
CA GLY A 110 -13.69 -13.61 10.28
C GLY A 110 -13.06 -14.92 10.77
N LYS A 111 -13.40 -16.08 10.20
CA LYS A 111 -12.78 -17.35 10.56
C LYS A 111 -11.31 -17.44 10.18
N ASP A 112 -10.86 -16.64 9.23
CA ASP A 112 -9.47 -16.60 8.78
C ASP A 112 -8.52 -16.12 9.90
N TYR A 113 -9.02 -15.39 10.89
CA TYR A 113 -8.27 -15.00 12.08
C TYR A 113 -7.95 -16.18 13.03
N ALA A 114 -8.44 -17.39 12.73
CA ALA A 114 -7.96 -18.63 13.34
C ALA A 114 -6.53 -18.99 12.94
N ASN A 115 -6.08 -18.53 11.76
CA ASN A 115 -4.75 -18.78 11.25
C ASN A 115 -3.81 -17.66 11.71
N VAL A 116 -2.89 -17.99 12.58
CA VAL A 116 -1.95 -17.03 13.17
C VAL A 116 -0.56 -17.28 12.62
N GLU A 117 0.08 -16.19 12.17
CA GLU A 117 1.45 -16.19 11.67
C GLU A 117 2.33 -15.31 12.56
N VAL A 118 3.45 -15.85 13.01
CA VAL A 118 4.43 -15.15 13.84
C VAL A 118 5.78 -15.16 13.10
N PRO A 119 6.16 -14.05 12.47
CA PRO A 119 7.49 -13.93 11.87
C PRO A 119 8.54 -13.81 12.98
N TYR A 120 9.69 -14.44 12.78
CA TYR A 120 10.83 -14.34 13.69
C TYR A 120 12.15 -14.54 12.95
N ILE A 121 13.24 -14.07 13.54
CA ILE A 121 14.58 -14.15 12.97
C ILE A 121 15.30 -15.39 13.47
N ASN A 122 15.88 -16.16 12.56
CA ASN A 122 16.83 -17.22 12.87
C ASN A 122 17.90 -17.23 11.78
N ASP A 123 18.88 -16.33 11.93
CA ASP A 123 19.94 -16.14 10.95
C ASP A 123 20.87 -17.35 10.93
N LEU A 124 21.12 -17.90 9.74
CA LEU A 124 22.04 -19.03 9.54
C LEU A 124 23.50 -18.61 9.57
N THR A 125 23.77 -17.31 9.41
CA THR A 125 25.13 -16.76 9.30
C THR A 125 25.58 -16.05 10.57
N ASP A 126 24.63 -15.57 11.40
CA ASP A 126 24.90 -14.91 12.69
C ASP A 126 24.14 -15.61 13.83
N ILE A 127 24.90 -16.31 14.67
CA ILE A 127 24.34 -17.01 15.84
C ILE A 127 23.73 -16.04 16.87
N ASN A 128 24.17 -14.78 16.88
CA ASN A 128 23.65 -13.75 17.79
C ASN A 128 22.37 -13.10 17.29
N ALA A 129 22.01 -13.31 16.01
CA ALA A 129 20.78 -12.82 15.41
C ALA A 129 19.70 -13.93 15.40
N ARG A 130 19.25 -14.32 16.60
CA ARG A 130 18.27 -15.38 16.77
C ARG A 130 17.14 -14.98 17.68
N GLU A 131 15.96 -15.40 17.27
CA GLU A 131 14.73 -15.30 18.05
C GLU A 131 14.15 -16.70 18.24
N ASN A 132 13.42 -16.88 19.32
CA ASN A 132 12.75 -18.13 19.66
C ASN A 132 11.30 -17.85 20.08
N VAL A 133 10.33 -18.54 19.44
CA VAL A 133 8.92 -18.44 19.77
C VAL A 133 8.52 -19.65 20.58
N ASN A 134 8.09 -19.44 21.82
CA ASN A 134 7.70 -20.50 22.74
C ASN A 134 6.43 -20.17 23.51
N GLY A 135 5.99 -21.03 24.43
CA GLY A 135 4.82 -20.81 25.28
C GLY A 135 3.49 -20.71 24.53
N ILE A 136 3.42 -21.16 23.26
CA ILE A 136 2.26 -21.01 22.38
C ILE A 136 1.09 -21.79 22.96
N LYS A 137 -0.02 -21.07 23.16
CA LYS A 137 -1.32 -21.66 23.55
C LYS A 137 -2.40 -20.95 22.76
N ALA A 138 -3.34 -21.73 22.22
CA ALA A 138 -4.49 -21.17 21.51
C ALA A 138 -5.75 -22.00 21.85
N THR A 139 -6.87 -21.31 21.94
CA THR A 139 -8.14 -21.91 22.38
C THR A 139 -9.30 -21.24 21.65
N ALA A 140 -10.24 -22.04 21.16
CA ALA A 140 -11.53 -21.59 20.70
C ALA A 140 -12.60 -21.81 21.81
N TYR A 141 -13.42 -20.81 22.04
CA TYR A 141 -14.57 -20.86 22.91
C TYR A 141 -15.85 -20.70 22.11
N ASN A 142 -16.68 -21.71 22.11
CA ASN A 142 -17.97 -21.73 21.44
C ASN A 142 -19.11 -21.78 22.46
N LEU A 143 -20.21 -21.09 22.19
CA LEU A 143 -21.42 -21.22 22.97
C LEU A 143 -22.33 -22.24 22.28
N GLU A 144 -22.59 -23.37 22.94
CA GLU A 144 -23.44 -24.45 22.46
C GLU A 144 -24.48 -24.80 23.52
N ASN A 145 -25.77 -24.65 23.21
CA ASN A 145 -26.88 -24.86 24.16
C ASN A 145 -26.64 -24.11 25.50
N ASP A 146 -26.25 -22.83 25.41
CA ASP A 146 -25.90 -21.96 26.56
C ASP A 146 -24.73 -22.47 27.42
N LYS A 147 -23.97 -23.45 26.96
CA LYS A 147 -22.74 -23.93 27.61
C LYS A 147 -21.52 -23.52 26.81
N VAL A 148 -20.48 -23.15 27.52
CA VAL A 148 -19.19 -22.81 26.90
C VAL A 148 -18.42 -24.09 26.60
N VAL A 149 -18.23 -24.36 25.31
CA VAL A 149 -17.39 -25.46 24.82
C VAL A 149 -16.01 -24.89 24.49
N LYS A 150 -14.99 -25.46 25.15
CA LYS A 150 -13.59 -25.05 25.00
C LYS A 150 -12.83 -26.09 24.18
N THR A 151 -12.16 -25.66 23.11
CA THR A 151 -11.28 -26.50 22.29
C THR A 151 -9.89 -25.93 22.27
N ASN A 152 -8.92 -26.65 22.79
CA ASN A 152 -7.52 -26.24 22.80
C ASN A 152 -6.80 -26.70 21.53
N MET A 153 -5.89 -25.89 21.06
CA MET A 153 -4.92 -26.26 20.02
C MET A 153 -3.95 -27.32 20.54
N THR A 154 -3.56 -28.24 19.70
CA THR A 154 -2.54 -29.28 19.97
C THR A 154 -1.22 -28.92 19.30
N LYS A 155 -0.11 -29.52 19.73
CA LYS A 155 1.24 -29.18 19.23
C LYS A 155 1.44 -29.51 17.76
N ASP A 156 0.75 -30.49 17.24
CA ASP A 156 0.77 -30.90 15.82
C ASP A 156 0.13 -29.88 14.88
N MET A 157 -0.56 -28.88 15.42
CA MET A 157 -1.11 -27.75 14.66
C MET A 157 -0.13 -26.56 14.54
N ILE A 158 1.11 -26.70 15.00
CA ILE A 158 2.14 -25.67 14.94
C ILE A 158 3.17 -26.08 13.90
N PHE A 159 3.39 -25.20 12.92
CA PHE A 159 4.35 -25.41 11.82
C PHE A 159 5.34 -24.26 11.75
N THR A 160 6.55 -24.54 11.30
CA THR A 160 7.57 -23.55 11.03
C THR A 160 8.01 -23.64 9.58
N GLU A 161 8.13 -22.50 8.93
CA GLU A 161 8.58 -22.36 7.55
C GLU A 161 9.79 -21.41 7.50
N ARG A 162 10.83 -21.80 6.77
CA ARG A 162 11.95 -20.91 6.49
C ARG A 162 11.68 -20.12 5.20
N LEU A 163 11.60 -18.81 5.31
CA LEU A 163 11.36 -17.93 4.17
C LEU A 163 12.64 -17.61 3.40
N ASP A 164 13.75 -17.40 4.12
CA ASP A 164 15.08 -17.15 3.56
C ASP A 164 16.20 -17.45 4.58
N LYS A 165 17.42 -16.94 4.36
CA LYS A 165 18.57 -17.20 5.25
C LYS A 165 18.38 -16.65 6.66
N GLN A 166 17.59 -15.61 6.85
CA GLN A 166 17.41 -14.90 8.12
C GLN A 166 16.02 -15.11 8.70
N ASN A 167 14.98 -15.18 7.85
CA ASN A 167 13.58 -15.08 8.25
C ASN A 167 12.91 -16.45 8.34
N MET A 168 12.18 -16.63 9.42
CA MET A 168 11.32 -17.77 9.70
C MET A 168 9.87 -17.30 9.90
N LEU A 169 8.92 -18.17 9.64
CA LEU A 169 7.51 -17.95 9.91
C LEU A 169 6.96 -19.14 10.71
N LEU A 170 6.48 -18.86 11.92
CA LEU A 170 5.75 -19.83 12.71
C LEU A 170 4.26 -19.66 12.43
N LYS A 171 3.58 -20.74 12.10
CA LYS A 171 2.16 -20.78 11.76
C LYS A 171 1.41 -21.73 12.70
N PHE A 172 0.26 -21.32 13.16
CA PHE A 172 -0.65 -22.22 13.87
C PHE A 172 -2.11 -21.87 13.59
N THR A 173 -2.98 -22.87 13.69
CA THR A 173 -4.42 -22.70 13.46
C THR A 173 -5.19 -23.04 14.73
N VAL A 174 -6.09 -22.15 15.14
CA VAL A 174 -7.01 -22.38 16.27
C VAL A 174 -8.14 -23.29 15.83
N PRO A 175 -8.35 -24.47 16.45
CA PRO A 175 -9.33 -25.45 15.98
C PRO A 175 -10.77 -25.03 16.27
N GLN A 176 -11.73 -25.61 15.53
CA GLN A 176 -13.18 -25.49 15.75
C GLN A 176 -13.71 -24.05 15.75
N VAL A 177 -13.11 -23.18 14.95
CA VAL A 177 -13.55 -21.79 14.78
C VAL A 177 -14.75 -21.72 13.83
N LYS A 178 -15.82 -21.11 14.31
CA LYS A 178 -17.06 -20.84 13.57
C LYS A 178 -17.55 -19.41 13.86
N VAL A 179 -18.56 -18.96 13.16
CA VAL A 179 -19.21 -17.67 13.47
C VAL A 179 -19.73 -17.73 14.92
N GLY A 180 -19.41 -16.71 15.70
CA GLY A 180 -19.71 -16.62 17.13
C GLY A 180 -18.59 -17.12 18.06
N THR A 181 -17.53 -17.74 17.54
CA THR A 181 -16.37 -18.17 18.36
C THR A 181 -15.63 -16.97 18.95
N VAL A 182 -15.18 -17.11 20.19
CA VAL A 182 -14.12 -16.29 20.78
C VAL A 182 -12.82 -17.08 20.68
N ILE A 183 -11.83 -16.52 20.01
CA ILE A 183 -10.47 -17.04 19.86
C ILE A 183 -9.59 -16.38 20.91
N GLU A 184 -8.82 -17.16 21.65
CA GLU A 184 -7.73 -16.65 22.49
C GLU A 184 -6.43 -17.35 22.12
N TYR A 185 -5.35 -16.58 21.96
CA TYR A 185 -4.01 -17.13 21.84
C TYR A 185 -2.98 -16.30 22.56
N LYS A 186 -1.87 -16.95 22.91
CA LYS A 186 -0.69 -16.31 23.48
C LYS A 186 0.57 -17.00 23.04
N TYR A 187 1.66 -16.24 23.02
CA TYR A 187 3.01 -16.77 22.82
C TYR A 187 4.03 -15.84 23.47
N ARG A 188 5.25 -16.36 23.65
CA ARG A 188 6.42 -15.63 24.10
C ARG A 188 7.47 -15.65 22.99
N LEU A 189 7.97 -14.47 22.60
CA LEU A 189 9.08 -14.30 21.67
C LEU A 189 10.30 -13.82 22.47
N GLU A 190 11.38 -14.58 22.43
CA GLU A 190 12.66 -14.24 23.03
C GLU A 190 13.63 -13.83 21.92
N SER A 191 14.13 -12.60 21.95
CA SER A 191 15.02 -12.03 20.93
C SER A 191 16.41 -11.80 21.49
N SER A 192 17.43 -12.37 20.85
CA SER A 192 18.84 -12.03 21.12
C SER A 192 19.25 -10.68 20.52
N LEU A 193 18.37 -10.08 19.71
CA LEU A 193 18.56 -8.76 19.12
C LEU A 193 18.19 -7.65 20.13
N TYR A 194 18.86 -7.61 21.28
CA TYR A 194 18.57 -6.69 22.40
C TYR A 194 18.67 -5.20 22.03
N TYR A 195 19.17 -4.90 20.87
CA TYR A 195 19.30 -3.57 20.28
C TYR A 195 18.18 -3.22 19.27
N THR A 196 17.19 -4.11 19.10
CA THR A 196 16.08 -3.89 18.15
C THR A 196 14.76 -4.26 18.80
N ILE A 197 13.90 -3.26 19.07
CA ILE A 197 12.52 -3.46 19.51
C ILE A 197 11.64 -3.50 18.26
N ASN A 198 10.81 -4.54 18.15
CA ASN A 198 9.91 -4.71 17.02
C ASN A 198 8.77 -3.66 17.03
N ASP A 199 8.39 -3.16 15.85
CA ASP A 199 7.22 -2.29 15.73
C ASP A 199 5.98 -2.98 16.30
N TRP A 200 5.23 -2.26 17.14
CA TRP A 200 3.97 -2.75 17.67
C TRP A 200 2.78 -1.99 17.07
N TYR A 201 1.80 -2.70 16.57
CA TYR A 201 0.61 -2.15 15.95
C TYR A 201 -0.60 -2.34 16.88
N ALA A 202 -1.25 -1.24 17.26
CA ALA A 202 -2.50 -1.27 18.04
C ALA A 202 -3.71 -1.66 17.17
N GLN A 203 -3.64 -1.38 15.87
CA GLN A 203 -4.71 -1.59 14.90
C GLN A 203 -4.31 -2.61 13.82
N ASN A 204 -5.31 -3.19 13.19
CA ASN A 204 -5.20 -4.06 12.02
C ASN A 204 -6.43 -3.91 11.10
N SER A 205 -6.69 -4.87 10.22
CA SER A 205 -7.81 -4.87 9.28
C SER A 205 -9.20 -5.08 9.90
N ILE A 206 -9.28 -5.35 11.21
CA ILE A 206 -10.53 -5.43 11.99
C ILE A 206 -10.50 -4.42 13.14
N PRO A 207 -11.66 -3.97 13.64
CA PRO A 207 -11.73 -3.09 14.80
C PRO A 207 -11.05 -3.71 16.02
N THR A 208 -10.47 -2.87 16.87
CA THR A 208 -9.83 -3.30 18.12
C THR A 208 -10.49 -2.58 19.30
N LEU A 209 -11.17 -3.33 20.17
CA LEU A 209 -11.82 -2.78 21.36
C LEU A 209 -10.80 -2.30 22.39
N TYR A 210 -9.73 -3.06 22.59
CA TYR A 210 -8.66 -2.73 23.53
C TYR A 210 -7.31 -3.23 23.05
N ALA A 211 -6.33 -2.34 23.03
CA ALA A 211 -4.92 -2.65 22.76
C ALA A 211 -4.04 -2.03 23.83
N GLU A 212 -3.07 -2.79 24.35
CA GLU A 212 -2.13 -2.34 25.37
C GLU A 212 -0.72 -2.82 25.01
N TYR A 213 0.23 -1.89 25.08
CA TYR A 213 1.64 -2.16 24.91
C TYR A 213 2.38 -1.61 26.12
N HIS A 214 2.90 -2.52 26.92
CA HIS A 214 3.74 -2.24 28.05
C HIS A 214 5.20 -2.50 27.66
N LEU A 215 6.08 -1.52 27.83
CA LEU A 215 7.48 -1.57 27.42
C LEU A 215 8.38 -1.06 28.52
N VAL A 216 9.23 -1.93 29.05
CA VAL A 216 10.25 -1.55 30.05
C VAL A 216 11.62 -1.55 29.37
N VAL A 217 12.28 -0.38 29.35
CA VAL A 217 13.59 -0.20 28.73
C VAL A 217 14.62 0.17 29.78
N PRO A 218 15.65 -0.65 30.04
CA PRO A 218 16.75 -0.30 30.95
C PRO A 218 17.48 0.96 30.49
N GLU A 219 17.94 1.77 31.44
CA GLU A 219 18.64 3.05 31.15
C GLU A 219 19.90 2.90 30.30
N TYR A 220 20.43 1.70 30.17
CA TYR A 220 21.56 1.38 29.29
C TYR A 220 21.25 1.49 27.80
N PHE A 221 19.97 1.36 27.43
CA PHE A 221 19.50 1.40 26.04
C PHE A 221 18.69 2.67 25.83
N LYS A 222 19.24 3.62 25.09
CA LYS A 222 18.57 4.89 24.78
C LYS A 222 17.80 4.76 23.47
N PHE A 223 16.50 4.49 23.56
CA PHE A 223 15.62 4.46 22.41
C PHE A 223 14.89 5.79 22.21
N SER A 224 14.67 6.15 20.96
CA SER A 224 13.61 7.09 20.55
C SER A 224 12.34 6.29 20.34
N ILE A 225 11.28 6.62 21.08
CA ILE A 225 9.99 5.94 20.99
C ILE A 225 8.99 6.91 20.39
N GLU A 226 8.49 6.56 19.19
CA GLU A 226 7.56 7.37 18.42
C GLU A 226 6.20 6.65 18.29
N GLU A 227 5.13 7.41 18.49
CA GLU A 227 3.78 7.02 18.17
C GLU A 227 3.42 7.56 16.79
N THR A 228 2.92 6.70 15.91
CA THR A 228 2.46 7.07 14.57
C THR A 228 1.07 6.49 14.32
N GLY A 229 0.38 6.98 13.28
CA GLY A 229 -0.96 6.52 12.90
C GLY A 229 -2.03 7.58 13.11
N MET A 230 -3.30 7.21 12.87
CA MET A 230 -4.41 8.18 12.86
C MET A 230 -5.17 8.24 14.19
N SER A 231 -5.16 7.18 14.98
CA SER A 231 -5.88 7.12 16.25
C SER A 231 -4.89 7.26 17.40
N PRO A 232 -4.98 8.31 18.24
CA PRO A 232 -4.04 8.54 19.33
C PRO A 232 -4.16 7.45 20.41
N LEU A 233 -3.03 7.08 21.00
CA LEU A 233 -2.95 6.18 22.14
C LEU A 233 -2.77 6.97 23.44
N LYS A 234 -3.35 6.49 24.52
CA LYS A 234 -3.07 7.04 25.85
C LYS A 234 -1.69 6.56 26.28
N LYS A 235 -0.74 7.48 26.47
CA LYS A 235 0.62 7.19 26.89
C LYS A 235 0.81 7.53 28.37
N THR A 236 1.42 6.62 29.13
CA THR A 236 2.00 6.89 30.44
C THR A 236 3.47 6.50 30.43
N MET A 237 4.27 7.14 31.28
CA MET A 237 5.69 6.84 31.44
C MET A 237 6.06 7.01 32.92
N ASN A 238 6.68 5.98 33.46
CA ASN A 238 7.21 5.95 34.82
C ASN A 238 8.68 5.54 34.80
N MET A 239 9.35 5.63 35.91
CA MET A 239 10.66 5.03 36.12
C MET A 239 10.51 3.88 37.11
N THR A 240 11.13 2.74 36.80
CA THR A 240 11.08 1.55 37.63
C THR A 240 12.51 1.06 37.96
N PRO A 241 12.78 0.61 39.21
CA PRO A 241 14.06 0.00 39.54
C PRO A 241 14.16 -1.39 38.89
N LEU A 242 15.31 -1.67 38.28
CA LEU A 242 15.61 -2.95 37.64
C LEU A 242 16.87 -3.56 38.25
N SER A 243 16.93 -4.89 38.25
CA SER A 243 18.09 -5.66 38.68
C SER A 243 18.29 -6.85 37.73
N PHE A 244 19.51 -6.99 37.21
CA PHE A 244 19.90 -8.06 36.29
C PHE A 244 21.07 -8.84 36.86
N PHE A 245 20.98 -10.15 36.88
CA PHE A 245 22.09 -11.01 37.30
C PHE A 245 22.94 -11.42 36.09
N VAL A 246 24.17 -10.91 36.02
CA VAL A 246 25.16 -11.27 34.99
C VAL A 246 26.30 -12.03 35.66
N GLY A 247 26.27 -13.34 35.56
CA GLY A 247 27.18 -14.20 36.34
C GLY A 247 26.93 -14.08 37.84
N SER A 248 27.93 -13.59 38.62
CA SER A 248 27.81 -13.32 40.05
C SER A 248 27.39 -11.90 40.38
N ASP A 249 27.31 -11.02 39.40
CA ASP A 249 27.10 -9.59 39.60
C ASP A 249 25.63 -9.21 39.52
N ASP A 250 25.16 -8.45 40.51
CA ASP A 250 23.83 -7.84 40.54
C ASP A 250 23.91 -6.42 39.91
N LEU A 251 23.53 -6.32 38.65
CA LEU A 251 23.55 -5.09 37.89
C LEU A 251 22.26 -4.32 38.15
N LYS A 252 22.29 -3.33 39.05
CA LYS A 252 21.16 -2.47 39.39
C LYS A 252 21.12 -1.24 38.51
N CYS A 253 19.95 -0.94 37.97
CA CYS A 253 19.71 0.25 37.15
C CYS A 253 18.26 0.73 37.27
N THR A 254 17.96 1.82 36.61
CA THR A 254 16.58 2.26 36.41
C THR A 254 16.13 1.92 34.98
N GLY A 255 14.84 1.68 34.81
CA GLY A 255 14.21 1.50 33.51
C GLY A 255 13.14 2.55 33.26
N ASN A 256 12.97 2.95 32.01
CA ASN A 256 11.79 3.68 31.57
C ASN A 256 10.67 2.66 31.31
N ASP A 257 9.55 2.86 31.97
CA ASP A 257 8.37 1.99 31.97
C ASP A 257 7.24 2.75 31.27
N TYR A 258 6.90 2.29 30.06
CA TYR A 258 5.92 2.91 29.17
C TYR A 258 4.68 2.04 29.05
N ASP A 259 3.50 2.67 29.19
CA ASP A 259 2.23 2.08 28.76
C ASP A 259 1.63 2.88 27.62
N PHE A 260 1.18 2.19 26.58
CA PHE A 260 0.40 2.74 25.49
C PHE A 260 -0.91 1.98 25.38
N ILE A 261 -2.03 2.69 25.52
CA ILE A 261 -3.36 2.10 25.55
C ILE A 261 -4.23 2.73 24.47
N GLY A 262 -4.78 1.88 23.61
CA GLY A 262 -5.80 2.22 22.63
C GLY A 262 -7.14 1.57 22.95
N THR A 263 -8.22 2.31 22.80
CA THR A 263 -9.58 1.80 23.04
C THR A 263 -10.47 2.17 21.86
N GLU A 264 -11.38 1.25 21.49
CA GLU A 264 -12.36 1.45 20.41
C GLU A 264 -11.72 1.92 19.08
N LEU A 265 -10.56 1.34 18.77
CA LEU A 265 -9.81 1.69 17.56
C LEU A 265 -10.52 1.14 16.32
N PRO A 266 -10.73 1.97 15.28
CA PRO A 266 -11.36 1.53 14.03
C PRO A 266 -10.45 0.56 13.26
N ALA A 267 -11.04 -0.25 12.40
CA ALA A 267 -10.30 -1.04 11.42
C ALA A 267 -9.55 -0.13 10.44
N VAL A 268 -8.34 -0.53 10.09
CA VAL A 268 -7.57 0.11 9.01
C VAL A 268 -7.46 -0.93 7.89
N LYS A 269 -8.36 -0.82 6.92
CA LYS A 269 -8.45 -1.75 5.78
C LYS A 269 -7.64 -1.21 4.62
N ASP A 270 -6.99 -2.10 3.89
CA ASP A 270 -6.44 -1.75 2.59
C ASP A 270 -7.57 -1.37 1.64
N ASP A 271 -7.36 -0.36 0.82
CA ASP A 271 -8.36 0.17 -0.10
C ASP A 271 -7.66 0.65 -1.37
N ASP A 272 -8.41 0.75 -2.46
CA ASP A 272 -7.88 1.23 -3.72
C ASP A 272 -7.25 2.62 -3.57
N PHE A 273 -6.09 2.79 -4.19
CA PHE A 273 -5.32 4.04 -4.16
C PHE A 273 -4.89 4.52 -2.76
N VAL A 274 -4.70 3.63 -1.82
CA VAL A 274 -3.96 3.91 -0.58
C VAL A 274 -2.48 3.61 -0.81
N TRP A 275 -1.61 4.44 -0.27
CA TRP A 275 -0.16 4.21 -0.40
C TRP A 275 0.26 2.90 0.29
N TYR A 276 -0.02 2.82 1.58
CA TYR A 276 0.25 1.66 2.42
C TYR A 276 -0.62 1.77 3.69
N ALA A 277 -1.65 0.97 3.79
CA ALA A 277 -2.63 1.07 4.88
C ALA A 277 -2.00 0.98 6.28
N LYS A 278 -0.94 0.19 6.46
CA LYS A 278 -0.25 0.06 7.74
C LYS A 278 0.43 1.35 8.24
N ASP A 279 0.75 2.31 7.35
CA ASP A 279 1.29 3.62 7.78
C ASP A 279 0.25 4.46 8.53
N TYR A 280 -1.03 4.13 8.37
CA TYR A 280 -2.16 4.79 9.04
C TYR A 280 -2.61 4.09 10.32
N CYS A 281 -2.11 2.86 10.56
CA CYS A 281 -2.35 2.16 11.83
C CYS A 281 -1.62 2.86 12.97
N SER A 282 -2.29 3.00 14.11
CA SER A 282 -1.65 3.43 15.35
C SER A 282 -0.65 2.38 15.78
N ARG A 283 0.59 2.79 15.87
CA ARG A 283 1.74 1.91 16.16
C ARG A 283 2.80 2.63 16.98
N ILE A 284 3.58 1.84 17.69
CA ILE A 284 4.78 2.28 18.41
C ILE A 284 6.00 1.78 17.65
N VAL A 285 6.90 2.71 17.35
CA VAL A 285 8.20 2.45 16.73
C VAL A 285 9.27 2.85 17.73
N ALA A 286 10.21 1.95 18.00
CA ALA A 286 11.32 2.21 18.91
C ALA A 286 12.64 2.05 18.18
N GLU A 287 13.44 3.12 18.14
CA GLU A 287 14.74 3.14 17.47
C GLU A 287 15.88 3.39 18.44
N LEU A 288 16.85 2.47 18.46
CA LEU A 288 18.03 2.58 19.31
C LEU A 288 18.90 3.76 18.89
N ARG A 289 19.18 4.63 19.85
CA ARG A 289 20.07 5.78 19.70
C ARG A 289 21.46 5.52 20.23
N ARG A 290 21.53 4.87 21.37
CA ARG A 290 22.81 4.64 22.06
C ARG A 290 22.69 3.46 23.02
N ILE A 291 23.79 2.74 23.16
CA ILE A 291 24.03 1.79 24.24
C ILE A 291 25.11 2.38 25.15
N GLU A 292 24.86 2.40 26.46
CA GLU A 292 25.76 2.95 27.45
C GLU A 292 25.74 2.05 28.70
N ILE A 293 26.60 1.05 28.73
CA ILE A 293 26.77 0.14 29.86
C ILE A 293 28.05 0.57 30.61
N PRO A 294 27.95 1.05 31.86
CA PRO A 294 29.09 1.55 32.61
C PRO A 294 30.26 0.57 32.68
N GLY A 295 31.46 1.01 32.30
CA GLY A 295 32.68 0.21 32.33
C GLY A 295 32.76 -0.91 31.28
N GLN A 296 31.76 -1.11 30.43
CA GLN A 296 31.72 -2.20 29.45
C GLN A 296 31.56 -1.72 28.02
N LEU A 297 30.51 -0.97 27.69
CA LEU A 297 30.15 -0.63 26.32
C LEU A 297 29.57 0.77 26.20
N TYR A 298 30.16 1.55 25.31
CA TYR A 298 29.56 2.78 24.81
C TYR A 298 29.50 2.73 23.29
N HIS A 299 28.31 2.75 22.71
CA HIS A 299 28.14 2.78 21.27
C HIS A 299 26.98 3.73 20.88
N ASN A 300 27.26 4.66 19.98
CA ASN A 300 26.28 5.60 19.45
C ASN A 300 25.81 5.12 18.08
N TYR A 301 24.51 4.88 17.95
CA TYR A 301 23.83 4.45 16.71
C TYR A 301 23.14 5.62 16.00
N THR A 302 23.30 6.84 16.51
CA THR A 302 22.69 8.02 15.86
C THR A 302 23.42 8.25 14.55
N ALA A 303 22.83 7.73 13.47
CA ALA A 303 23.24 8.02 12.11
C ALA A 303 22.30 9.09 11.54
N ASP A 304 22.84 9.99 10.74
CA ASP A 304 22.07 10.84 9.87
C ASP A 304 22.11 10.28 8.43
N TRP A 305 21.34 10.90 7.54
CA TRP A 305 21.35 10.46 6.14
C TRP A 305 22.71 10.61 5.47
N THR A 306 23.55 11.51 5.94
CA THR A 306 24.94 11.70 5.44
C THR A 306 25.82 10.50 5.81
N ASP A 307 25.60 9.90 6.98
CA ASP A 307 26.31 8.67 7.39
C ASP A 307 25.86 7.46 6.57
N ILE A 308 24.56 7.36 6.27
CA ILE A 308 24.03 6.33 5.36
C ILE A 308 24.65 6.50 3.96
N ASP A 309 24.74 7.72 3.44
CA ASP A 309 25.36 8.02 2.15
C ASP A 309 26.81 7.55 2.11
N LYS A 310 27.60 7.94 3.10
CA LYS A 310 29.02 7.55 3.20
C LYS A 310 29.17 6.01 3.26
N THR A 311 28.31 5.36 4.08
CA THR A 311 28.30 3.91 4.20
C THR A 311 28.03 3.26 2.85
N LEU A 312 26.99 3.68 2.13
CA LEU A 312 26.65 3.12 0.83
C LEU A 312 27.73 3.39 -0.24
N ILE A 313 28.33 4.57 -0.25
CA ILE A 313 29.39 4.92 -1.20
C ILE A 313 30.65 4.06 -0.98
N THR A 314 31.00 3.75 0.28
CA THR A 314 32.21 3.02 0.64
C THR A 314 31.99 1.50 0.71
N ASP A 315 30.75 1.04 0.77
CA ASP A 315 30.42 -0.37 0.87
C ASP A 315 30.83 -1.12 -0.41
N LYS A 316 31.49 -2.28 -0.26
CA LYS A 316 31.99 -3.10 -1.38
C LYS A 316 30.87 -3.71 -2.23
N GLU A 317 29.74 -4.02 -1.60
CA GLU A 317 28.59 -4.67 -2.25
C GLU A 317 27.59 -3.65 -2.82
N PHE A 318 27.78 -2.35 -2.54
CA PHE A 318 26.99 -1.27 -3.16
C PHE A 318 27.89 -0.33 -3.97
N GLY A 319 28.56 0.64 -3.36
CA GLY A 319 29.43 1.61 -4.03
C GLY A 319 30.61 0.96 -4.76
N GLY A 320 31.13 -0.14 -4.25
CA GLY A 320 32.19 -0.93 -4.90
C GLY A 320 31.74 -1.65 -6.19
N ARG A 321 30.45 -1.65 -6.52
CA ARG A 321 29.90 -2.20 -7.77
C ARG A 321 29.78 -1.18 -8.89
N PHE A 322 29.94 0.10 -8.59
CA PHE A 322 30.06 1.15 -9.59
C PHE A 322 31.45 1.10 -10.21
N HIS A 323 31.61 1.61 -11.41
CA HIS A 323 32.88 1.63 -12.14
C HIS A 323 33.48 0.24 -12.43
N LYS A 324 32.62 -0.78 -12.57
CA LYS A 324 33.03 -2.10 -13.05
C LYS A 324 33.02 -2.17 -14.57
N SER A 325 33.71 -3.15 -15.12
CA SER A 325 33.72 -3.37 -16.57
C SER A 325 32.29 -3.66 -17.09
N ASN A 326 31.95 -3.02 -18.20
CA ASN A 326 30.70 -3.27 -18.91
C ASN A 326 30.72 -4.66 -19.56
N PRO A 327 29.83 -5.58 -19.18
CA PRO A 327 29.82 -6.93 -19.73
C PRO A 327 29.31 -7.00 -21.19
N TYR A 328 28.67 -5.95 -21.69
CA TYR A 328 28.11 -5.86 -23.04
C TYR A 328 28.82 -4.85 -23.94
N LYS A 329 30.05 -4.47 -23.62
CA LYS A 329 30.85 -3.47 -24.35
C LYS A 329 30.92 -3.74 -25.86
N ASP A 330 31.22 -4.98 -26.25
CA ASP A 330 31.33 -5.37 -27.66
C ASP A 330 30.00 -5.24 -28.40
N LYS A 331 28.88 -5.63 -27.77
CA LYS A 331 27.54 -5.48 -28.34
C LYS A 331 27.17 -4.00 -28.51
N MET A 332 27.48 -3.17 -27.52
CA MET A 332 27.24 -1.71 -27.59
C MET A 332 28.10 -1.05 -28.65
N THR A 333 29.34 -1.46 -28.80
CA THR A 333 30.26 -0.96 -29.84
C THR A 333 29.74 -1.35 -31.23
N THR A 334 29.34 -2.60 -31.43
CA THR A 334 28.75 -3.10 -32.69
C THR A 334 27.45 -2.35 -33.04
N ALA A 335 26.62 -2.07 -32.05
CA ALA A 335 25.39 -1.29 -32.22
C ALA A 335 25.64 0.23 -32.39
N GLY A 336 26.88 0.69 -32.29
CA GLY A 336 27.23 2.08 -32.48
C GLY A 336 26.72 3.03 -31.39
N ILE A 337 26.44 2.53 -30.16
CA ILE A 337 25.83 3.32 -29.09
C ILE A 337 26.66 4.58 -28.77
N GLY A 338 28.00 4.47 -28.74
CA GLY A 338 28.87 5.59 -28.45
C GLY A 338 28.78 6.75 -29.46
N LYS A 339 28.30 6.49 -30.69
CA LYS A 339 28.14 7.46 -31.78
C LYS A 339 26.80 8.20 -31.76
N ILE A 340 25.91 7.86 -30.87
CA ILE A 340 24.61 8.53 -30.74
C ILE A 340 24.84 9.89 -30.05
N ASP A 341 24.51 10.98 -30.73
CA ASP A 341 24.72 12.34 -30.21
C ASP A 341 23.70 12.70 -29.11
N ASN A 342 22.41 12.39 -29.32
CA ASN A 342 21.37 12.67 -28.33
C ASN A 342 21.52 11.74 -27.12
N THR A 343 21.75 12.34 -25.96
CA THR A 343 22.00 11.57 -24.73
C THR A 343 20.80 10.73 -24.30
N ALA A 344 19.55 11.23 -24.47
CA ALA A 344 18.36 10.44 -24.13
C ALA A 344 18.23 9.21 -25.03
N ASP A 345 18.52 9.35 -26.34
CA ASP A 345 18.51 8.23 -27.28
C ASP A 345 19.65 7.25 -26.96
N LYS A 346 20.81 7.74 -26.57
CA LYS A 346 21.95 6.92 -26.11
C LYS A 346 21.59 6.12 -24.87
N VAL A 347 20.92 6.73 -23.88
CA VAL A 347 20.40 6.04 -22.69
C VAL A 347 19.38 4.98 -23.06
N ALA A 348 18.41 5.30 -23.93
CA ALA A 348 17.38 4.38 -24.38
C ALA A 348 17.98 3.18 -25.14
N ALA A 349 18.94 3.42 -26.02
CA ALA A 349 19.62 2.36 -26.77
C ALA A 349 20.48 1.47 -25.87
N THR A 350 21.16 2.03 -24.86
CA THR A 350 21.89 1.27 -23.84
C THR A 350 20.95 0.39 -23.03
N TYR A 351 19.84 0.95 -22.58
CA TYR A 351 18.82 0.19 -21.82
C TYR A 351 18.20 -0.94 -22.66
N LYS A 352 17.96 -0.71 -23.96
CA LYS A 352 17.50 -1.75 -24.88
C LYS A 352 18.47 -2.93 -24.94
N ILE A 353 19.77 -2.69 -25.08
CA ILE A 353 20.79 -3.75 -25.08
C ILE A 353 20.75 -4.56 -23.79
N LEU A 354 20.61 -3.90 -22.63
CA LEU A 354 20.47 -4.63 -21.36
C LEU A 354 19.27 -5.58 -21.39
N LYS A 355 18.09 -5.08 -21.79
CA LYS A 355 16.85 -5.86 -21.81
C LYS A 355 16.87 -7.04 -22.78
N GLU A 356 17.59 -6.94 -23.87
CA GLU A 356 17.77 -8.04 -24.83
C GLU A 356 18.68 -9.15 -24.30
N ASN A 357 19.46 -8.89 -23.24
CA ASN A 357 20.47 -9.82 -22.74
C ASN A 357 20.25 -10.31 -21.31
N LEU A 358 19.54 -9.56 -20.46
CA LEU A 358 19.24 -9.95 -19.09
C LEU A 358 17.74 -9.81 -18.81
N ARG A 359 17.19 -10.79 -18.10
CA ARG A 359 15.80 -10.81 -17.66
C ARG A 359 15.70 -10.62 -16.16
N TRP A 360 14.65 -9.97 -15.74
CA TRP A 360 14.31 -9.86 -14.33
C TRP A 360 13.81 -11.20 -13.76
N ASP A 361 14.26 -11.57 -12.55
CA ASP A 361 13.92 -12.82 -11.86
C ASP A 361 12.61 -12.71 -11.02
N GLY A 362 11.88 -11.60 -11.10
CA GLY A 362 10.67 -11.32 -10.32
C GLY A 362 10.93 -10.75 -8.93
N LYS A 363 12.19 -10.53 -8.52
CA LYS A 363 12.55 -10.11 -7.17
C LYS A 363 13.09 -8.69 -7.13
N TYR A 364 12.58 -7.90 -6.17
CA TYR A 364 13.17 -6.65 -5.76
C TYR A 364 14.16 -6.89 -4.62
N ARG A 365 15.37 -6.37 -4.78
CA ARG A 365 16.44 -6.46 -3.76
C ARG A 365 17.17 -5.14 -3.69
N PHE A 366 17.81 -4.91 -2.54
CA PHE A 366 18.74 -3.78 -2.37
C PHE A 366 20.17 -4.19 -2.75
N TRP A 367 20.60 -5.37 -2.32
CA TRP A 367 21.93 -5.93 -2.58
C TRP A 367 21.90 -6.83 -3.81
N GLY A 368 22.91 -6.69 -4.66
CA GLY A 368 23.07 -7.55 -5.83
C GLY A 368 23.80 -8.85 -5.53
N GLN A 369 23.64 -9.81 -6.42
CA GLN A 369 24.38 -11.08 -6.43
C GLN A 369 25.73 -10.92 -7.18
N SER A 370 26.51 -12.00 -7.22
CA SER A 370 27.73 -12.04 -8.04
C SER A 370 27.40 -11.74 -9.52
N MET A 371 28.06 -10.77 -10.13
CA MET A 371 27.90 -10.43 -11.54
C MET A 371 28.11 -11.64 -12.45
N LYS A 372 29.11 -12.48 -12.14
CA LYS A 372 29.40 -13.69 -12.90
C LYS A 372 28.21 -14.65 -12.92
N ASP A 373 27.53 -14.81 -11.80
CA ASP A 373 26.41 -15.73 -11.68
C ASP A 373 25.17 -15.17 -12.41
N VAL A 374 24.91 -13.87 -12.30
CA VAL A 374 23.86 -13.17 -13.02
C VAL A 374 24.02 -13.31 -14.54
N LEU A 375 25.23 -13.06 -15.05
CA LEU A 375 25.54 -13.17 -16.48
C LEU A 375 25.43 -14.61 -16.98
N LYS A 376 25.86 -15.58 -16.16
CA LYS A 376 25.74 -17.01 -16.49
C LYS A 376 24.28 -17.47 -16.52
N ALA A 377 23.45 -16.99 -15.58
CA ALA A 377 22.04 -17.33 -15.51
C ALA A 377 21.20 -16.59 -16.57
N GLY A 378 21.66 -15.45 -17.07
CA GLY A 378 20.89 -14.56 -17.95
C GLY A 378 19.70 -13.89 -17.23
N THR A 379 19.65 -14.00 -15.89
CA THR A 379 18.58 -13.47 -15.05
C THR A 379 19.15 -12.93 -13.74
N GLY A 380 18.48 -11.91 -13.17
CA GLY A 380 18.85 -11.33 -11.89
C GLY A 380 17.75 -10.49 -11.29
N SER A 381 17.95 -10.04 -10.05
CA SER A 381 17.07 -9.10 -9.38
C SER A 381 17.12 -7.71 -10.06
N ASN A 382 16.20 -6.83 -9.71
CA ASN A 382 16.27 -5.44 -10.17
C ASN A 382 17.62 -4.79 -9.81
N ALA A 383 18.15 -5.03 -8.60
CA ALA A 383 19.45 -4.51 -8.18
C ALA A 383 20.59 -5.01 -9.09
N ASP A 384 20.60 -6.30 -9.42
CA ASP A 384 21.61 -6.87 -10.31
C ASP A 384 21.61 -6.19 -11.69
N LEU A 385 20.42 -6.05 -12.27
CA LEU A 385 20.26 -5.44 -13.58
C LEU A 385 20.60 -3.94 -13.56
N ASN A 386 20.22 -3.24 -12.48
CA ASN A 386 20.51 -1.81 -12.32
C ASN A 386 22.01 -1.55 -12.13
N PHE A 387 22.75 -2.42 -11.43
CA PHE A 387 24.22 -2.32 -11.37
C PHE A 387 24.87 -2.50 -12.76
N VAL A 388 24.38 -3.46 -13.56
CA VAL A 388 24.86 -3.63 -14.95
C VAL A 388 24.58 -2.38 -15.78
N LEU A 389 23.36 -1.83 -15.68
CA LEU A 389 22.98 -0.62 -16.42
C LEU A 389 23.85 0.59 -16.07
N LEU A 390 24.15 0.81 -14.78
CA LEU A 390 25.06 1.89 -14.35
C LEU A 390 26.43 1.78 -15.05
N ASN A 391 27.03 0.58 -15.04
CA ASN A 391 28.33 0.35 -15.67
C ASN A 391 28.29 0.48 -17.21
N MET A 392 27.17 0.09 -17.84
CA MET A 392 26.97 0.25 -19.29
C MET A 392 26.86 1.73 -19.67
N LEU A 393 26.12 2.53 -18.90
CA LEU A 393 25.94 3.97 -19.13
C LEU A 393 27.26 4.74 -18.96
N GLU A 394 28.03 4.39 -17.92
CA GLU A 394 29.34 4.98 -17.70
C GLU A 394 30.29 4.71 -18.86
N ASP A 395 30.32 3.48 -19.40
CA ASP A 395 31.21 3.09 -20.54
C ASP A 395 30.94 3.90 -21.82
N VAL A 396 29.73 4.46 -22.00
CA VAL A 396 29.37 5.32 -23.12
C VAL A 396 29.35 6.81 -22.75
N GLY A 397 29.90 7.18 -21.59
CA GLY A 397 30.07 8.56 -21.15
C GLY A 397 28.79 9.22 -20.65
N VAL A 398 27.79 8.48 -20.25
CA VAL A 398 26.56 9.00 -19.64
C VAL A 398 26.70 9.00 -18.12
N LYS A 399 26.57 10.18 -17.51
CA LYS A 399 26.53 10.30 -16.04
C LYS A 399 25.26 9.65 -15.53
N ALA A 400 25.39 8.61 -14.70
CA ALA A 400 24.28 7.91 -14.08
C ALA A 400 24.55 7.65 -12.59
N VAL A 401 23.50 7.64 -11.79
CA VAL A 401 23.56 7.49 -10.33
C VAL A 401 22.48 6.52 -9.82
N PRO A 402 22.75 5.75 -8.78
CA PRO A 402 21.72 4.99 -8.09
C PRO A 402 20.84 5.93 -7.25
N ILE A 403 19.55 5.62 -7.21
CA ILE A 403 18.54 6.32 -6.40
C ILE A 403 17.91 5.29 -5.49
N VAL A 404 18.30 5.30 -4.22
CA VAL A 404 17.87 4.35 -3.21
C VAL A 404 16.54 4.75 -2.61
N MET A 405 15.72 3.76 -2.26
CA MET A 405 14.38 4.00 -1.73
C MET A 405 13.82 2.84 -0.91
N ARG A 406 12.71 3.11 -0.27
CA ARG A 406 11.78 2.12 0.25
C ARG A 406 10.56 2.08 -0.67
N THR A 407 10.19 0.89 -1.13
CA THR A 407 9.02 0.71 -2.02
C THR A 407 7.71 1.09 -1.33
N ARG A 408 6.68 1.48 -2.09
CA ARG A 408 5.37 1.88 -1.55
C ARG A 408 4.73 0.79 -0.69
N ASP A 409 4.82 -0.46 -1.12
CA ASP A 409 4.28 -1.64 -0.43
C ASP A 409 5.03 -2.00 0.87
N ALA A 410 6.16 -1.36 1.14
CA ALA A 410 6.87 -1.45 2.41
C ALA A 410 6.60 -0.25 3.35
N GLY A 411 5.84 0.75 2.87
CA GLY A 411 5.52 1.98 3.60
C GLY A 411 6.45 3.15 3.30
N ARG A 412 6.18 4.30 3.92
CA ARG A 412 6.99 5.50 3.72
C ARG A 412 8.36 5.40 4.36
N LEU A 413 9.36 5.95 3.69
CA LEU A 413 10.71 6.04 4.22
C LEU A 413 10.75 7.02 5.40
N PRO A 414 11.16 6.61 6.62
CA PRO A 414 11.31 7.51 7.74
C PRO A 414 12.43 8.52 7.49
N LEU A 415 12.21 9.80 7.84
CA LEU A 415 13.22 10.85 7.72
C LEU A 415 14.04 11.04 9.00
N THR A 416 13.39 10.81 10.12
CA THR A 416 13.93 11.13 11.45
C THR A 416 14.97 10.15 11.96
N HIS A 417 14.89 8.89 11.50
CA HIS A 417 15.75 7.82 11.99
C HIS A 417 16.24 6.94 10.84
N PRO A 418 17.23 7.42 10.08
CA PRO A 418 17.73 6.68 8.94
C PRO A 418 18.47 5.42 9.34
N THR A 419 18.07 4.30 8.76
CA THR A 419 18.79 3.03 8.85
C THR A 419 18.88 2.41 7.46
N LEU A 420 19.95 1.64 7.20
CA LEU A 420 20.07 0.88 5.94
C LEU A 420 18.92 -0.13 5.78
N LYS A 421 18.37 -0.65 6.87
CA LYS A 421 17.24 -1.59 6.85
C LYS A 421 15.95 -1.00 6.28
N CYS A 422 15.82 0.33 6.29
CA CYS A 422 14.66 1.02 5.70
C CYS A 422 14.70 1.03 4.17
N LEU A 423 15.87 0.83 3.56
CA LEU A 423 16.07 0.80 2.11
C LEU A 423 15.95 -0.63 1.60
N ASN A 424 15.11 -0.86 0.63
CA ASN A 424 14.87 -2.21 0.11
C ASN A 424 15.09 -2.36 -1.41
N THR A 425 15.33 -1.24 -2.11
CA THR A 425 15.62 -1.25 -3.54
C THR A 425 16.28 0.05 -3.99
N PHE A 426 16.74 0.09 -5.26
CA PHE A 426 17.18 1.31 -5.93
C PHE A 426 16.86 1.24 -7.43
N ILE A 427 16.77 2.41 -8.06
CA ILE A 427 16.65 2.59 -9.51
C ILE A 427 17.85 3.37 -10.05
N VAL A 428 17.93 3.50 -11.36
CA VAL A 428 18.98 4.28 -12.04
C VAL A 428 18.42 5.63 -12.48
N GLY A 429 19.10 6.71 -12.09
CA GLY A 429 18.90 8.03 -12.64
C GLY A 429 20.02 8.33 -13.65
N ALA A 430 19.68 8.61 -14.92
CA ALA A 430 20.63 8.92 -15.96
C ALA A 430 20.48 10.37 -16.42
N TYR A 431 21.54 11.15 -16.40
CA TYR A 431 21.53 12.55 -16.84
C TYR A 431 21.51 12.63 -18.37
N VAL A 432 20.48 13.26 -18.92
CA VAL A 432 20.37 13.53 -20.36
C VAL A 432 20.95 14.92 -20.73
N ASN A 433 21.10 15.78 -19.74
CA ASN A 433 21.86 17.03 -19.76
C ASN A 433 22.24 17.39 -18.32
N ASP A 434 22.87 18.57 -18.12
CA ASP A 434 23.39 18.99 -16.80
C ASP A 434 22.31 19.05 -15.67
N THR A 435 21.05 19.25 -16.02
CA THR A 435 19.96 19.48 -15.06
C THR A 435 18.82 18.46 -15.14
N THR A 436 18.72 17.75 -16.26
CA THR A 436 17.59 16.83 -16.51
C THR A 436 18.04 15.39 -16.40
N MET A 437 17.30 14.64 -15.58
CA MET A 437 17.50 13.21 -15.37
C MET A 437 16.31 12.41 -15.89
N VAL A 438 16.57 11.27 -16.50
CA VAL A 438 15.58 10.23 -16.77
C VAL A 438 15.76 9.08 -15.79
N TYR A 439 14.67 8.44 -15.44
CA TYR A 439 14.62 7.41 -14.41
C TYR A 439 14.32 6.06 -15.05
N ILE A 440 15.06 5.04 -14.63
CA ILE A 440 15.00 3.69 -15.22
C ILE A 440 15.03 2.67 -14.09
N ASP A 441 14.11 1.71 -14.14
CA ASP A 441 14.24 0.46 -13.39
C ASP A 441 14.28 -0.72 -14.35
N SER A 442 15.35 -1.47 -14.27
CA SER A 442 15.62 -2.57 -15.20
C SER A 442 14.69 -3.77 -15.05
N SER A 443 13.87 -3.82 -13.99
CA SER A 443 12.82 -4.83 -13.79
C SER A 443 11.59 -4.62 -14.70
N VAL A 444 11.42 -3.43 -15.30
CA VAL A 444 10.25 -3.14 -16.13
C VAL A 444 10.43 -3.75 -17.52
N GLU A 445 9.82 -4.90 -17.76
CA GLU A 445 9.98 -5.62 -19.03
C GLU A 445 9.46 -4.85 -20.24
N ASP A 446 8.29 -4.22 -20.13
CA ASP A 446 7.62 -3.51 -21.21
C ASP A 446 7.79 -1.98 -21.12
N GLY A 447 8.73 -1.53 -20.29
CA GLY A 447 8.94 -0.11 -20.01
C GLY A 447 9.86 0.60 -21.01
N PHE A 448 9.96 1.90 -20.79
CA PHE A 448 10.83 2.84 -21.47
C PHE A 448 11.40 3.80 -20.43
N LEU A 449 12.10 4.88 -20.85
CA LEU A 449 12.58 5.92 -19.94
C LEU A 449 11.39 6.56 -19.19
N ASN A 450 11.54 6.81 -17.91
CA ASN A 450 10.50 7.34 -17.01
C ASN A 450 9.25 6.45 -16.86
N VAL A 451 9.29 5.21 -17.27
CA VAL A 451 8.24 4.23 -17.04
C VAL A 451 8.62 3.39 -15.83
N LEU A 452 8.02 3.70 -14.69
CA LEU A 452 8.27 3.01 -13.42
C LEU A 452 6.99 2.36 -12.90
N PRO A 453 7.08 1.15 -12.32
CA PRO A 453 5.92 0.53 -11.67
C PRO A 453 5.48 1.34 -10.43
N SER A 454 4.20 1.28 -10.10
CA SER A 454 3.58 2.05 -9.02
C SER A 454 4.35 1.95 -7.70
N LYS A 455 4.87 0.77 -7.36
CA LYS A 455 5.62 0.52 -6.13
C LYS A 455 6.91 1.34 -5.97
N LEU A 456 7.50 1.83 -7.07
CA LEU A 456 8.73 2.64 -7.06
C LEU A 456 8.46 4.16 -7.11
N LEU A 457 7.20 4.57 -7.27
CA LEU A 457 6.82 5.97 -7.35
C LEU A 457 6.60 6.55 -5.94
N VAL A 458 7.68 6.76 -5.24
CA VAL A 458 7.72 7.23 -3.85
C VAL A 458 7.97 8.73 -3.76
N ASP A 459 7.53 9.34 -2.66
CA ASP A 459 7.74 10.78 -2.37
C ASP A 459 9.17 11.07 -1.90
N ARG A 460 9.88 10.05 -1.42
CA ARG A 460 11.21 10.15 -0.82
C ARG A 460 12.11 9.05 -1.36
N ALA A 461 13.01 9.42 -2.24
CA ALA A 461 14.11 8.58 -2.69
C ALA A 461 15.41 9.41 -2.60
N ARG A 462 16.56 8.75 -2.47
CA ARG A 462 17.82 9.43 -2.21
C ARG A 462 18.84 9.09 -3.28
N ILE A 463 19.34 10.11 -3.94
CA ILE A 463 20.45 10.01 -4.89
C ILE A 463 21.72 9.75 -4.10
N ILE A 464 22.47 8.71 -4.49
CA ILE A 464 23.77 8.36 -3.90
C ILE A 464 24.86 8.60 -4.92
N SER A 465 25.75 9.53 -4.63
CA SER A 465 26.88 9.89 -5.50
C SER A 465 28.06 10.35 -4.64
N LYS A 466 29.28 10.19 -5.16
CA LYS A 466 30.49 10.73 -4.51
C LYS A 466 30.51 12.25 -4.51
N ASP A 467 29.92 12.89 -5.53
CA ASP A 467 29.94 14.35 -5.69
C ASP A 467 28.88 15.03 -4.81
N TYR A 468 27.69 14.42 -4.71
CA TYR A 468 26.55 14.95 -3.94
C TYR A 468 25.53 13.86 -3.66
N CYS A 469 24.82 13.99 -2.54
CA CYS A 469 23.64 13.19 -2.21
C CYS A 469 22.47 14.13 -1.96
N SER A 470 21.30 13.80 -2.50
CA SER A 470 20.11 14.64 -2.37
C SER A 470 18.82 13.84 -2.42
N TRP A 471 17.75 14.45 -1.95
CA TRP A 471 16.41 13.87 -2.03
C TRP A 471 15.79 14.12 -3.40
N VAL A 472 15.05 13.14 -3.89
CA VAL A 472 14.23 13.22 -5.09
C VAL A 472 12.84 12.67 -4.83
N ASN A 473 11.84 13.34 -5.41
CA ASN A 473 10.43 12.90 -5.38
C ASN A 473 10.11 12.25 -6.73
N LEU A 474 9.75 10.97 -6.70
CA LEU A 474 9.46 10.18 -7.90
C LEU A 474 7.98 10.11 -8.26
N ARG A 475 7.07 10.69 -7.47
CA ARG A 475 5.61 10.59 -7.69
C ARG A 475 5.14 11.10 -9.06
N ASN A 476 5.83 12.09 -9.62
CA ASN A 476 5.46 12.72 -10.89
C ASN A 476 6.37 12.33 -12.06
N VAL A 477 7.26 11.36 -11.87
CA VAL A 477 8.18 10.90 -12.91
C VAL A 477 7.43 10.12 -13.99
N ALA A 478 6.55 9.24 -13.59
CA ALA A 478 5.72 8.44 -14.50
C ALA A 478 4.38 9.11 -14.77
N SER A 479 3.79 8.79 -15.91
CA SER A 479 2.42 9.17 -16.27
C SER A 479 1.73 8.04 -17.03
N SER A 480 0.41 8.09 -17.14
CA SER A 480 -0.38 7.20 -17.98
C SER A 480 -1.31 8.03 -18.84
N LYS A 481 -1.14 7.96 -20.17
CA LYS A 481 -1.95 8.73 -21.10
C LYS A 481 -2.59 7.80 -22.13
N VAL A 482 -3.90 7.90 -22.24
CA VAL A 482 -4.70 7.17 -23.22
C VAL A 482 -5.51 8.19 -24.01
N SER A 483 -5.43 8.10 -25.34
CA SER A 483 -6.26 8.91 -26.24
C SER A 483 -6.97 7.97 -27.21
N MET A 484 -8.28 8.08 -27.27
CA MET A 484 -9.15 7.31 -28.16
C MET A 484 -9.88 8.25 -29.10
N PHE A 485 -9.92 7.87 -30.37
CA PHE A 485 -10.76 8.52 -31.37
C PHE A 485 -11.69 7.47 -31.97
N VAL A 486 -12.98 7.67 -31.83
CA VAL A 486 -14.02 6.83 -32.38
C VAL A 486 -14.65 7.58 -33.54
N ASP A 487 -14.61 7.00 -34.73
CA ASP A 487 -15.29 7.50 -35.92
C ASP A 487 -16.23 6.41 -36.44
N GLY A 488 -17.51 6.74 -36.60
CA GLY A 488 -18.50 5.77 -36.95
C GLY A 488 -19.81 6.34 -37.50
N LYS A 489 -20.66 5.45 -37.94
CA LYS A 489 -22.02 5.76 -38.39
C LYS A 489 -23.03 4.84 -37.74
N ILE A 490 -24.20 5.38 -37.49
CA ILE A 490 -25.35 4.66 -36.95
C ILE A 490 -26.29 4.39 -38.14
N ASP A 491 -26.79 3.18 -38.26
CA ASP A 491 -27.85 2.86 -39.21
C ASP A 491 -29.24 2.92 -38.58
N ALA A 492 -30.30 2.85 -39.42
CA ALA A 492 -31.67 2.93 -38.94
C ALA A 492 -32.07 1.78 -37.97
N SER A 493 -31.32 0.71 -37.92
CA SER A 493 -31.53 -0.40 -36.98
C SER A 493 -30.88 -0.12 -35.61
N GLY A 494 -30.13 0.97 -35.44
CA GLY A 494 -29.35 1.28 -34.25
C GLY A 494 -28.02 0.52 -34.15
N LEU A 495 -27.50 0.00 -35.28
CA LEU A 495 -26.19 -0.57 -35.33
C LEU A 495 -25.15 0.53 -35.62
N ILE A 496 -24.19 0.71 -34.69
CA ILE A 496 -23.01 1.53 -34.92
C ILE A 496 -21.97 0.66 -35.64
N SER A 497 -21.39 1.19 -36.70
CA SER A 497 -20.20 0.61 -37.34
C SER A 497 -19.14 1.68 -37.52
N GLY A 498 -17.88 1.35 -37.24
CA GLY A 498 -16.82 2.34 -37.30
C GLY A 498 -15.44 1.84 -36.93
N THR A 499 -14.59 2.79 -36.59
CA THR A 499 -13.19 2.55 -36.21
C THR A 499 -12.87 3.25 -34.89
N ILE A 500 -12.20 2.54 -33.97
CA ILE A 500 -11.59 3.12 -32.79
C ILE A 500 -10.09 3.17 -33.03
N SER A 501 -9.50 4.37 -32.96
CA SER A 501 -8.05 4.60 -33.02
C SER A 501 -7.55 4.96 -31.64
N GLY A 502 -6.71 4.12 -31.05
CA GLY A 502 -6.16 4.30 -29.72
C GLY A 502 -4.68 4.63 -29.73
N SER A 503 -4.26 5.54 -28.86
CA SER A 503 -2.85 5.84 -28.57
C SER A 503 -2.61 5.75 -27.07
N TYR A 504 -1.66 4.92 -26.68
CA TYR A 504 -1.26 4.65 -25.30
C TYR A 504 0.18 5.13 -25.11
N ARG A 505 0.44 5.89 -24.03
CA ARG A 505 1.78 6.43 -23.77
C ARG A 505 2.22 6.10 -22.34
N ASP A 506 3.52 6.01 -22.15
CA ASP A 506 4.18 5.81 -20.87
C ASP A 506 3.67 4.53 -20.16
N ASN A 507 3.17 4.62 -18.94
CA ASN A 507 2.67 3.46 -18.20
C ASN A 507 1.45 2.81 -18.86
N ALA A 508 0.63 3.57 -19.62
CA ALA A 508 -0.44 3.00 -20.41
C ALA A 508 0.08 2.08 -21.53
N ALA A 509 1.19 2.47 -22.18
CA ALA A 509 1.84 1.63 -23.20
C ALA A 509 2.47 0.38 -22.59
N ALA A 510 3.13 0.53 -21.43
CA ALA A 510 3.71 -0.61 -20.71
C ALA A 510 2.62 -1.60 -20.26
N LYS A 511 1.50 -1.09 -19.74
CA LYS A 511 0.35 -1.92 -19.37
C LYS A 511 -0.23 -2.64 -20.58
N PHE A 512 -0.44 -1.94 -21.70
CA PHE A 512 -0.93 -2.53 -22.94
C PHE A 512 -0.05 -3.72 -23.40
N ARG A 513 1.29 -3.52 -23.40
CA ARG A 513 2.24 -4.58 -23.79
C ARG A 513 2.18 -5.77 -22.84
N SER A 514 2.11 -5.51 -21.53
CA SER A 514 2.00 -6.54 -20.50
C SER A 514 0.73 -7.36 -20.68
N ASP A 515 -0.43 -6.72 -20.84
CA ASP A 515 -1.71 -7.39 -21.04
C ASP A 515 -1.70 -8.20 -22.36
N TYR A 516 -1.14 -7.62 -23.43
CA TYR A 516 -1.01 -8.31 -24.73
C TYR A 516 -0.11 -9.53 -24.66
N ARG A 517 1.00 -9.47 -23.91
CA ARG A 517 1.91 -10.61 -23.71
C ARG A 517 1.33 -11.71 -22.82
N GLN A 518 0.55 -11.33 -21.80
CA GLN A 518 -0.10 -12.28 -20.89
C GLN A 518 -1.25 -13.04 -21.56
N ALA A 519 -1.86 -12.47 -22.58
CA ALA A 519 -2.84 -13.17 -23.40
C ALA A 519 -2.15 -14.31 -24.17
N LYS A 520 -2.84 -15.46 -24.29
CA LYS A 520 -2.32 -16.64 -24.97
C LYS A 520 -1.91 -16.36 -26.43
N ASP A 521 -2.70 -15.53 -27.10
CA ASP A 521 -2.49 -15.08 -28.48
C ASP A 521 -3.26 -13.77 -28.73
N SER A 522 -3.05 -13.18 -29.91
CA SER A 522 -3.72 -11.93 -30.31
C SER A 522 -5.25 -12.07 -30.41
N ILE A 523 -5.75 -13.24 -30.72
CA ILE A 523 -7.20 -13.51 -30.84
C ILE A 523 -7.82 -13.47 -29.43
N THR A 524 -7.20 -14.16 -28.49
CA THR A 524 -7.63 -14.13 -27.07
C THR A 524 -7.63 -12.70 -26.52
N TYR A 525 -6.58 -11.92 -26.81
CA TYR A 525 -6.53 -10.52 -26.41
C TYR A 525 -7.66 -9.68 -27.05
N CYS A 526 -7.90 -9.86 -28.35
CA CYS A 526 -9.00 -9.18 -29.05
C CYS A 526 -10.37 -9.51 -28.44
N ASN A 527 -10.62 -10.80 -28.14
CA ASN A 527 -11.88 -11.23 -27.54
C ASN A 527 -12.08 -10.63 -26.14
N GLN A 528 -11.03 -10.58 -25.31
CA GLN A 528 -11.07 -9.91 -24.01
C GLN A 528 -11.41 -8.42 -24.16
N LYS A 529 -10.82 -7.74 -25.14
CA LYS A 529 -11.11 -6.32 -25.40
C LYS A 529 -12.50 -6.11 -25.99
N ALA A 530 -13.00 -7.01 -26.84
CA ALA A 530 -14.37 -6.97 -27.34
C ALA A 530 -15.39 -7.05 -26.18
N GLU A 531 -15.19 -7.98 -25.24
CA GLU A 531 -16.02 -8.12 -24.05
C GLU A 531 -15.90 -6.89 -23.13
N GLU A 532 -14.67 -6.43 -22.89
CA GLU A 532 -14.40 -5.25 -22.07
C GLU A 532 -15.10 -3.99 -22.63
N LEU A 533 -15.08 -3.77 -23.94
CA LEU A 533 -15.70 -2.60 -24.59
C LEU A 533 -17.20 -2.80 -24.90
N GLY A 534 -17.69 -4.04 -24.87
CA GLY A 534 -19.05 -4.40 -25.27
C GLY A 534 -19.29 -4.11 -26.75
N ILE A 535 -18.36 -4.54 -27.62
CA ILE A 535 -18.38 -4.36 -29.08
C ILE A 535 -18.03 -5.68 -29.77
N ASP A 536 -18.42 -5.81 -31.06
CA ASP A 536 -17.90 -6.86 -31.92
C ASP A 536 -16.72 -6.32 -32.72
N ILE A 537 -15.54 -6.95 -32.60
CA ILE A 537 -14.33 -6.53 -33.30
C ILE A 537 -14.25 -7.26 -34.64
N LEU A 538 -14.28 -6.50 -35.74
CA LEU A 538 -14.16 -7.00 -37.10
C LEU A 538 -12.70 -7.07 -37.56
N LYS A 539 -11.88 -6.10 -37.16
CA LYS A 539 -10.45 -6.04 -37.52
C LYS A 539 -9.69 -5.39 -36.39
N TRP A 540 -8.51 -5.92 -36.11
CA TRP A 540 -7.58 -5.42 -35.08
C TRP A 540 -6.19 -5.22 -35.67
N GLN A 541 -5.59 -4.06 -35.44
CA GLN A 541 -4.21 -3.76 -35.83
C GLN A 541 -3.51 -3.04 -34.69
N THR A 542 -2.23 -3.34 -34.46
CA THR A 542 -1.40 -2.69 -33.44
C THR A 542 -0.04 -2.29 -34.01
N SER A 543 0.53 -1.26 -33.44
CA SER A 543 1.93 -0.86 -33.67
C SER A 543 2.58 -0.48 -32.35
N GLY A 544 3.90 -0.58 -32.25
CA GLY A 544 4.65 -0.26 -31.02
C GLY A 544 4.57 -1.34 -29.93
N VAL A 545 3.92 -2.48 -30.16
CA VAL A 545 3.77 -3.55 -29.14
C VAL A 545 5.08 -4.29 -28.92
N LYS A 546 5.83 -4.57 -29.99
CA LYS A 546 7.11 -5.30 -29.96
C LYS A 546 8.32 -4.37 -29.97
N GLU A 547 8.11 -3.09 -30.26
CA GLU A 547 9.15 -2.10 -30.37
C GLU A 547 9.48 -1.50 -29.00
N PHE A 548 10.75 -1.19 -28.78
CA PHE A 548 11.18 -0.40 -27.63
C PHE A 548 10.85 1.07 -27.87
N SER A 549 9.65 1.47 -27.46
CA SER A 549 9.05 2.79 -27.73
C SER A 549 8.19 3.26 -26.55
N PRO A 550 8.07 4.56 -26.30
CA PRO A 550 7.16 5.09 -25.27
C PRO A 550 5.68 4.99 -25.67
N VAL A 551 5.37 4.58 -26.92
CA VAL A 551 4.01 4.62 -27.48
C VAL A 551 3.61 3.26 -28.01
N VAL A 552 2.37 2.90 -27.77
CA VAL A 552 1.63 1.82 -28.47
C VAL A 552 0.41 2.47 -29.12
N ALA A 553 0.09 2.05 -30.34
CA ALA A 553 -1.15 2.44 -31.01
C ALA A 553 -1.94 1.21 -31.47
N ASN A 554 -3.27 1.36 -31.51
CA ASN A 554 -4.14 0.37 -32.09
C ASN A 554 -5.20 0.99 -33.01
N SER A 555 -5.73 0.17 -33.91
CA SER A 555 -6.89 0.50 -34.74
C SER A 555 -7.84 -0.70 -34.73
N ILE A 556 -9.09 -0.45 -34.39
CA ILE A 556 -10.14 -1.46 -34.23
C ILE A 556 -11.30 -1.09 -35.13
N SER A 557 -11.62 -1.94 -36.14
CA SER A 557 -12.90 -1.84 -36.82
C SER A 557 -13.94 -2.63 -36.03
N PHE A 558 -15.06 -2.01 -35.73
CA PHE A 558 -16.05 -2.58 -34.81
C PHE A 558 -17.48 -2.39 -35.25
N THR A 559 -18.37 -3.18 -34.64
CA THR A 559 -19.81 -2.94 -34.60
C THR A 559 -20.30 -2.95 -33.16
N LYS A 560 -21.36 -2.15 -32.88
CA LYS A 560 -22.01 -2.07 -31.57
C LYS A 560 -23.50 -1.84 -31.75
N LYS A 561 -24.30 -2.72 -31.15
CA LYS A 561 -25.75 -2.54 -31.15
C LYS A 561 -26.16 -1.56 -30.04
N CYS A 562 -26.93 -0.55 -30.41
CA CYS A 562 -27.57 0.37 -29.48
C CYS A 562 -28.95 -0.15 -29.07
N GLU A 563 -29.43 0.29 -27.91
CA GLU A 563 -30.83 0.13 -27.54
C GLU A 563 -31.68 0.95 -28.48
N SER A 564 -32.76 0.37 -28.99
CA SER A 564 -33.66 1.05 -29.93
C SER A 564 -35.12 0.68 -29.69
N SER A 565 -36.01 1.65 -29.92
CA SER A 565 -37.45 1.48 -30.03
C SER A 565 -37.87 1.75 -31.48
N PRO A 566 -39.15 1.57 -31.87
CA PRO A 566 -39.59 1.82 -33.23
C PRO A 566 -39.24 3.24 -33.75
N ASP A 567 -39.24 4.23 -32.87
CA ASP A 567 -39.09 5.66 -33.23
C ASP A 567 -37.77 6.27 -32.67
N HIS A 568 -37.01 5.56 -31.84
CA HIS A 568 -35.83 6.11 -31.14
C HIS A 568 -34.66 5.16 -31.12
N VAL A 569 -33.45 5.71 -31.22
CA VAL A 569 -32.18 5.02 -30.99
C VAL A 569 -31.46 5.70 -29.85
N TYR A 570 -31.12 4.96 -28.79
CA TYR A 570 -30.44 5.48 -27.61
C TYR A 570 -28.93 5.20 -27.72
N VAL A 571 -28.14 6.25 -27.83
CA VAL A 571 -26.69 6.15 -28.04
C VAL A 571 -25.95 6.55 -26.81
N ASN A 572 -25.16 5.64 -26.25
CA ASN A 572 -24.13 6.00 -25.27
C ASN A 572 -22.86 6.42 -26.02
N PRO A 573 -22.47 7.71 -25.97
CA PRO A 573 -21.30 8.19 -26.70
C PRO A 573 -19.97 7.70 -26.10
N LEU A 574 -19.92 7.24 -24.84
CA LEU A 574 -18.72 6.68 -24.22
C LEU A 574 -18.50 5.22 -24.70
N ILE A 575 -18.03 5.06 -25.94
CA ILE A 575 -17.88 3.75 -26.59
C ILE A 575 -16.64 3.00 -26.08
N ALA A 576 -15.55 3.74 -25.84
CA ALA A 576 -14.25 3.18 -25.47
C ALA A 576 -13.79 3.58 -24.05
N ALA A 577 -14.74 3.99 -23.19
CA ALA A 577 -14.43 4.43 -21.83
C ALA A 577 -13.75 3.32 -21.00
N PRO A 578 -12.62 3.61 -20.37
CA PRO A 578 -11.81 2.61 -19.64
C PRO A 578 -12.36 2.30 -18.25
N ILE A 579 -13.20 3.17 -17.68
CA ILE A 579 -13.74 3.03 -16.33
C ILE A 579 -15.24 2.79 -16.46
N LYS A 580 -15.68 1.58 -16.15
CA LYS A 580 -17.09 1.17 -16.19
C LYS A 580 -17.74 1.16 -14.82
N GLU A 581 -16.96 0.97 -13.78
CA GLU A 581 -17.42 0.85 -12.40
C GLU A 581 -16.68 1.85 -11.51
N ASN A 582 -17.35 2.27 -10.43
CA ASN A 582 -16.71 3.10 -9.43
C ASN A 582 -15.68 2.27 -8.66
N PRO A 583 -14.38 2.60 -8.72
CA PRO A 583 -13.35 1.88 -7.97
C PRO A 583 -13.46 2.09 -6.45
N PHE A 584 -14.19 3.12 -6.02
CA PHE A 584 -14.41 3.41 -4.60
C PHE A 584 -15.66 2.70 -4.11
N SER A 585 -15.49 1.46 -3.59
CA SER A 585 -16.59 0.58 -3.21
C SER A 585 -17.10 0.78 -1.79
N TYR A 586 -16.32 1.41 -0.91
CA TYR A 586 -16.71 1.63 0.48
C TYR A 586 -17.67 2.81 0.64
N VAL A 587 -18.71 2.64 1.47
CA VAL A 587 -19.70 3.71 1.78
C VAL A 587 -19.00 4.87 2.51
N GLU A 588 -18.07 4.54 3.40
CA GLU A 588 -17.24 5.51 4.11
C GLU A 588 -15.76 5.17 3.89
N ARG A 589 -14.96 6.17 3.55
CA ARG A 589 -13.54 6.06 3.34
C ARG A 589 -12.79 6.94 4.35
N ASN A 590 -11.96 6.31 5.18
CA ASN A 590 -11.18 6.99 6.21
C ASN A 590 -9.71 7.23 5.78
N LEU A 591 -9.25 6.56 4.72
CA LEU A 591 -7.90 6.69 4.22
C LEU A 591 -7.83 7.61 2.99
N PRO A 592 -6.75 8.37 2.80
CA PRO A 592 -6.60 9.27 1.66
C PRO A 592 -6.53 8.51 0.34
N VAL A 593 -6.92 9.19 -0.74
CA VAL A 593 -6.72 8.70 -2.11
C VAL A 593 -5.35 9.18 -2.59
N GLU A 594 -4.47 8.24 -2.90
CA GLU A 594 -3.08 8.50 -3.28
C GLU A 594 -2.73 7.78 -4.58
N PHE A 595 -3.11 8.39 -5.71
CA PHE A 595 -2.74 7.86 -7.01
C PHE A 595 -1.21 7.76 -7.14
N PRO A 596 -0.68 6.66 -7.71
CA PRO A 596 0.77 6.48 -7.84
C PRO A 596 1.40 7.45 -8.84
N TYR A 597 0.66 7.85 -9.87
CA TYR A 597 1.09 8.78 -10.94
C TYR A 597 -0.11 9.46 -11.58
N PRO A 598 0.10 10.61 -12.26
CA PRO A 598 -0.94 11.27 -13.04
C PRO A 598 -1.49 10.38 -14.15
N GLN A 599 -2.81 10.35 -14.29
CA GLN A 599 -3.51 9.61 -15.34
C GLN A 599 -4.32 10.58 -16.19
N MET A 600 -4.27 10.40 -17.51
CA MET A 600 -5.07 11.16 -18.46
C MET A 600 -5.77 10.19 -19.42
N PHE A 601 -7.06 10.35 -19.53
CA PHE A 601 -7.87 9.67 -20.52
C PHE A 601 -8.64 10.69 -21.33
N ASN A 602 -8.52 10.63 -22.66
CA ASN A 602 -9.29 11.43 -23.60
C ASN A 602 -10.00 10.50 -24.57
N GLU A 603 -11.30 10.68 -24.72
CA GLU A 603 -12.08 10.05 -25.77
C GLU A 603 -12.76 11.13 -26.61
N THR A 604 -12.61 11.04 -27.91
CA THR A 604 -13.32 11.87 -28.88
C THR A 604 -14.16 10.94 -29.75
N VAL A 605 -15.45 11.21 -29.83
CA VAL A 605 -16.39 10.38 -30.60
C VAL A 605 -17.08 11.22 -31.66
N SER A 606 -17.02 10.75 -32.90
CA SER A 606 -17.72 11.30 -34.06
C SER A 606 -18.66 10.23 -34.61
N LEU A 607 -19.95 10.48 -34.57
CA LEU A 607 -20.98 9.56 -35.07
C LEU A 607 -21.89 10.25 -36.07
N SER A 608 -21.93 9.72 -37.30
CA SER A 608 -22.92 10.14 -38.30
C SER A 608 -24.28 9.48 -38.01
N ILE A 609 -25.34 10.29 -37.92
CA ILE A 609 -26.71 9.81 -37.72
C ILE A 609 -27.32 9.33 -39.05
N PRO A 610 -28.30 8.41 -39.04
CA PRO A 610 -28.97 7.94 -40.23
C PRO A 610 -29.74 9.05 -40.94
N GLU A 611 -29.90 8.95 -42.26
CA GLU A 611 -30.75 9.85 -43.01
C GLU A 611 -32.19 9.78 -42.51
N GLY A 612 -32.84 10.93 -42.35
CA GLY A 612 -34.20 11.06 -41.83
C GLY A 612 -34.30 11.07 -40.28
N TYR A 613 -33.18 10.89 -39.57
CA TYR A 613 -33.15 11.01 -38.10
C TYR A 613 -32.67 12.40 -37.69
N VAL A 614 -33.11 12.83 -36.51
CA VAL A 614 -32.67 14.06 -35.85
C VAL A 614 -32.28 13.76 -34.43
N VAL A 615 -31.38 14.56 -33.87
CA VAL A 615 -31.01 14.44 -32.46
C VAL A 615 -32.11 15.12 -31.62
N GLU A 616 -32.86 14.32 -30.89
CA GLU A 616 -33.97 14.80 -30.06
C GLU A 616 -33.48 15.40 -28.73
N SER A 617 -32.50 14.73 -28.10
CA SER A 617 -31.97 15.15 -26.80
C SER A 617 -30.48 14.90 -26.71
N ILE A 618 -29.76 15.88 -26.22
CA ILE A 618 -28.35 15.82 -25.88
C ILE A 618 -28.15 16.28 -24.45
N ASN A 619 -27.42 15.51 -23.65
CA ASN A 619 -27.06 15.93 -22.31
C ASN A 619 -26.14 17.16 -22.34
N ASN A 620 -26.40 18.12 -21.45
CA ASN A 620 -25.52 19.27 -21.29
C ASN A 620 -24.10 18.83 -20.90
N GLY A 621 -23.10 19.54 -21.42
CA GLY A 621 -21.71 19.31 -21.01
C GLY A 621 -21.53 19.49 -19.51
N VAL A 622 -20.64 18.71 -18.94
CA VAL A 622 -20.31 18.72 -17.51
C VAL A 622 -18.81 18.91 -17.30
N LYS A 623 -18.46 19.75 -16.34
CA LYS A 623 -17.10 19.86 -15.81
C LYS A 623 -17.14 19.72 -14.29
N ILE A 624 -16.45 18.72 -13.76
CA ILE A 624 -16.34 18.44 -12.33
C ILE A 624 -14.87 18.44 -11.96
N ASN A 625 -14.52 19.15 -10.90
CA ASN A 625 -13.16 19.18 -10.34
C ASN A 625 -13.25 18.89 -8.85
N THR A 626 -12.20 18.26 -8.31
CA THR A 626 -11.94 18.31 -6.87
C THR A 626 -11.57 19.75 -6.45
N PRO A 627 -11.77 20.13 -5.17
CA PRO A 627 -11.44 21.48 -4.68
C PRO A 627 -9.98 21.91 -4.94
N ASP A 628 -9.06 20.96 -4.91
CA ASP A 628 -7.61 21.15 -5.17
C ASP A 628 -7.23 21.00 -6.65
N ASN A 629 -8.20 20.75 -7.54
CA ASN A 629 -8.00 20.45 -8.97
C ASN A 629 -7.09 19.24 -9.26
N SER A 630 -6.90 18.34 -8.32
CA SER A 630 -6.11 17.11 -8.52
C SER A 630 -6.82 16.11 -9.43
N ILE A 631 -8.16 16.13 -9.46
CA ILE A 631 -8.97 15.29 -10.34
C ILE A 631 -9.91 16.19 -11.12
N MET A 632 -9.97 15.99 -12.43
CA MET A 632 -10.89 16.69 -13.32
C MET A 632 -11.58 15.70 -14.25
N PHE A 633 -12.89 15.81 -14.32
CA PHE A 633 -13.72 15.21 -15.37
C PHE A 633 -14.36 16.29 -16.22
N LYS A 634 -14.26 16.16 -17.53
CA LYS A 634 -14.93 17.08 -18.47
C LYS A 634 -15.57 16.27 -19.58
N TYR A 635 -16.82 16.57 -19.84
CA TYR A 635 -17.63 16.00 -20.89
C TYR A 635 -18.30 17.13 -21.69
N VAL A 636 -18.19 17.08 -23.01
CA VAL A 636 -18.76 18.09 -23.92
C VAL A 636 -19.31 17.35 -25.14
N ILE A 637 -20.51 17.68 -25.55
CA ILE A 637 -21.10 17.24 -26.82
C ILE A 637 -21.33 18.48 -27.69
#